data_57d35bd9c450e50d71c6771e5afe3358
#
_entry.id   57d35bd9c450e50d71c6771e5afe3358
#
_cell.length_a   1.000
_cell.length_b   1.000
_cell.length_c   1.000
_cell.angle_alpha   90.00
_cell.angle_beta   90.00
_cell.angle_gamma   90.00
#
_symmetry.space_group_name_H-M   'P 1'
#
loop_
_entity.id
_entity.type
_entity.pdbx_description
1 polymer ?
#
loop_
_entity_poly.entity_id
_entity_poly.type
_entity_poly.pdbx_seq_one_letter_code
_entity_poly.pdbx_strand_id
1 'polypeptide(L)'
;MTIDWEPLGKIINDHQRFVLTSHVRPDADALGSEIGMARILVALGKQVKIVNQSPTPPRLGFIDTEGWICQLGKQATAEEALDTDVHIILDTSAWGQLQDMGKILGKTDAVKVVIDHHVSSDDLGAIVFKNTAAAATGEMVYELAVALGYTVDAIAATALYCAIVTDTGWFRFPSSTVNTMRVGAALMELGANPAALYEQLYEQYSLARMRLAGRSLQRITPEFDGLLTHTYIRWDDYAETGAVPPDTEDLVNECMRIAGAQAAFILIEQSNRQVKCSFRSRVGINVAAVAEQFGGGGHQQAAGTILPGPISDARQKVLAALRPVMEQVKKAGG
;
A
#
# COMPACT_ATOMS: atom_id res chain seq x y z
N MET A 1 7.28 -21.66 5.26
CA MET A 1 6.50 -22.87 4.93
C MET A 1 6.09 -22.75 3.48
N THR A 2 6.19 -23.79 2.69
CA THR A 2 5.63 -23.82 1.33
C THR A 2 4.13 -24.04 1.44
N ILE A 3 3.33 -23.21 0.75
CA ILE A 3 1.88 -23.40 0.65
C ILE A 3 1.60 -24.60 -0.26
N ASP A 4 0.64 -25.43 0.14
CA ASP A 4 0.04 -26.43 -0.75
C ASP A 4 -1.00 -25.75 -1.64
N TRP A 5 -0.69 -25.59 -2.93
CA TRP A 5 -1.55 -24.95 -3.92
C TRP A 5 -2.51 -25.92 -4.64
N GLU A 6 -2.40 -27.24 -4.44
CA GLU A 6 -3.27 -28.22 -5.10
C GLU A 6 -4.77 -27.98 -4.85
N PRO A 7 -5.21 -27.65 -3.61
CA PRO A 7 -6.63 -27.35 -3.38
C PRO A 7 -7.14 -26.15 -4.19
N LEU A 8 -6.33 -25.09 -4.35
CA LEU A 8 -6.71 -23.96 -5.18
C LEU A 8 -6.69 -24.32 -6.66
N GLY A 9 -5.72 -25.12 -7.11
CA GLY A 9 -5.68 -25.65 -8.47
C GLY A 9 -6.95 -26.42 -8.82
N LYS A 10 -7.46 -27.23 -7.89
CA LYS A 10 -8.73 -27.94 -8.07
C LYS A 10 -9.91 -26.97 -8.19
N ILE A 11 -10.01 -25.96 -7.31
CA ILE A 11 -11.06 -24.93 -7.35
C ILE A 11 -11.02 -24.23 -8.73
N ILE A 12 -9.82 -23.84 -9.20
CA ILE A 12 -9.66 -23.18 -10.50
C ILE A 12 -10.13 -24.09 -11.64
N ASN A 13 -9.79 -25.38 -11.60
CA ASN A 13 -10.19 -26.33 -12.64
C ASN A 13 -11.70 -26.58 -12.67
N ASP A 14 -12.33 -26.70 -11.51
CA ASP A 14 -13.74 -27.07 -11.35
C ASP A 14 -14.72 -25.92 -11.65
N HIS A 15 -14.25 -24.66 -11.72
CA HIS A 15 -15.10 -23.49 -11.86
C HIS A 15 -14.72 -22.64 -13.08
N GLN A 16 -15.68 -21.80 -13.54
CA GLN A 16 -15.50 -21.03 -14.78
C GLN A 16 -15.47 -19.52 -14.56
N ARG A 17 -16.24 -18.99 -13.61
CA ARG A 17 -16.42 -17.55 -13.39
C ARG A 17 -15.76 -17.12 -12.09
N PHE A 18 -14.89 -16.10 -12.15
CA PHE A 18 -14.10 -15.62 -11.06
C PHE A 18 -14.28 -14.11 -10.86
N VAL A 19 -14.49 -13.69 -9.64
CA VAL A 19 -14.39 -12.28 -9.23
C VAL A 19 -13.19 -12.13 -8.31
N LEU A 20 -12.28 -11.23 -8.67
CA LEU A 20 -11.14 -10.85 -7.85
C LEU A 20 -11.45 -9.53 -7.14
N THR A 21 -10.97 -9.39 -5.92
CA THR A 21 -11.07 -8.16 -5.13
C THR A 21 -9.91 -8.04 -4.15
N SER A 22 -9.61 -6.81 -3.74
CA SER A 22 -8.61 -6.54 -2.72
C SER A 22 -9.13 -5.54 -1.66
N HIS A 23 -8.23 -4.99 -0.87
CA HIS A 23 -8.56 -4.04 0.18
C HIS A 23 -8.93 -2.65 -0.34
N VAL A 24 -9.65 -1.87 0.48
CA VAL A 24 -9.96 -0.45 0.21
C VAL A 24 -8.67 0.36 0.08
N ARG A 25 -8.68 1.35 -0.83
CA ARG A 25 -7.50 2.14 -1.17
C ARG A 25 -6.34 1.24 -1.59
N PRO A 26 -6.53 0.43 -2.65
CA PRO A 26 -5.56 -0.57 -3.08
C PRO A 26 -4.22 0.10 -3.39
N ASP A 27 -3.17 -0.55 -2.99
CA ASP A 27 -1.80 -0.21 -3.34
C ASP A 27 -1.31 -1.02 -4.54
N ALA A 28 -0.03 -1.00 -4.81
CA ALA A 28 0.51 -1.68 -5.98
C ALA A 28 0.64 -3.20 -5.77
N ASP A 29 0.72 -3.71 -4.52
CA ASP A 29 0.66 -5.15 -4.26
C ASP A 29 -0.74 -5.70 -4.54
N ALA A 30 -1.77 -5.04 -4.00
CA ALA A 30 -3.15 -5.38 -4.27
C ALA A 30 -3.47 -5.43 -5.77
N LEU A 31 -3.21 -4.31 -6.49
CA LEU A 31 -3.52 -4.19 -7.92
C LEU A 31 -2.67 -5.12 -8.78
N GLY A 32 -1.38 -5.23 -8.49
CA GLY A 32 -0.46 -6.09 -9.21
C GLY A 32 -0.80 -7.57 -9.05
N SER A 33 -1.21 -7.98 -7.85
CA SER A 33 -1.68 -9.33 -7.55
C SER A 33 -2.98 -9.65 -8.26
N GLU A 34 -3.93 -8.70 -8.30
CA GLU A 34 -5.19 -8.85 -9.05
C GLU A 34 -4.96 -9.01 -10.55
N ILE A 35 -4.17 -8.14 -11.18
CA ILE A 35 -3.86 -8.24 -12.61
C ILE A 35 -3.09 -9.51 -12.91
N GLY A 36 -2.08 -9.86 -12.10
CA GLY A 36 -1.33 -11.10 -12.27
C GLY A 36 -2.23 -12.34 -12.22
N MET A 37 -3.08 -12.44 -11.19
CA MET A 37 -4.02 -13.55 -11.03
C MET A 37 -5.07 -13.59 -12.14
N ALA A 38 -5.62 -12.44 -12.54
CA ALA A 38 -6.62 -12.35 -13.61
C ALA A 38 -6.05 -12.87 -14.94
N ARG A 39 -4.82 -12.46 -15.29
CA ARG A 39 -4.18 -12.93 -16.53
C ARG A 39 -3.90 -14.42 -16.53
N ILE A 40 -3.47 -14.98 -15.40
CA ILE A 40 -3.29 -16.43 -15.24
C ILE A 40 -4.62 -17.15 -15.47
N LEU A 41 -5.70 -16.69 -14.84
CA LEU A 41 -7.03 -17.29 -14.99
C LEU A 41 -7.57 -17.18 -16.43
N VAL A 42 -7.40 -16.02 -17.07
CA VAL A 42 -7.80 -15.83 -18.48
C VAL A 42 -7.00 -16.74 -19.41
N ALA A 43 -5.70 -16.91 -19.18
CA ALA A 43 -4.88 -17.86 -19.95
C ALA A 43 -5.36 -19.32 -19.82
N LEU A 44 -6.03 -19.65 -18.70
CA LEU A 44 -6.69 -20.95 -18.48
C LEU A 44 -8.11 -21.01 -19.07
N GLY A 45 -8.55 -19.99 -19.80
CA GLY A 45 -9.87 -19.92 -20.42
C GLY A 45 -11.00 -19.58 -19.45
N LYS A 46 -10.71 -19.01 -18.28
CA LYS A 46 -11.69 -18.60 -17.27
C LYS A 46 -12.26 -17.21 -17.59
N GLN A 47 -13.48 -16.97 -17.12
CA GLN A 47 -14.11 -15.65 -17.13
C GLN A 47 -13.75 -14.92 -15.84
N VAL A 48 -13.16 -13.74 -15.96
CA VAL A 48 -12.63 -13.00 -14.80
C VAL A 48 -13.16 -11.58 -14.80
N LYS A 49 -13.57 -11.11 -13.63
CA LYS A 49 -13.82 -9.70 -13.35
C LYS A 49 -12.97 -9.29 -12.14
N ILE A 50 -12.39 -8.10 -12.19
CA ILE A 50 -11.76 -7.48 -11.02
C ILE A 50 -12.71 -6.39 -10.54
N VAL A 51 -13.20 -6.49 -9.30
CA VAL A 51 -14.16 -5.55 -8.73
C VAL A 51 -13.68 -5.08 -7.37
N ASN A 52 -13.29 -3.81 -7.30
CA ASN A 52 -12.78 -3.19 -6.09
C ASN A 52 -13.75 -2.16 -5.50
N GLN A 53 -13.78 -2.04 -4.19
CA GLN A 53 -14.54 -1.01 -3.48
C GLN A 53 -14.06 0.40 -3.85
N SER A 54 -12.76 0.61 -3.91
CA SER A 54 -12.12 1.90 -4.18
C SER A 54 -11.72 2.00 -5.66
N PRO A 55 -11.66 3.22 -6.21
CA PRO A 55 -11.05 3.42 -7.52
C PRO A 55 -9.56 3.12 -7.47
N THR A 56 -8.99 2.71 -8.59
CA THR A 56 -7.54 2.65 -8.79
C THR A 56 -6.92 4.03 -8.55
N PRO A 57 -5.91 4.15 -7.67
CA PRO A 57 -5.21 5.41 -7.50
C PRO A 57 -4.60 5.88 -8.84
N PRO A 58 -4.76 7.17 -9.23
CA PRO A 58 -4.29 7.64 -10.55
C PRO A 58 -2.82 7.33 -10.84
N ARG A 59 -1.96 7.40 -9.82
CA ARG A 59 -0.52 7.09 -9.93
C ARG A 59 -0.21 5.62 -10.22
N LEU A 60 -1.17 4.72 -9.99
CA LEU A 60 -1.04 3.28 -10.20
C LEU A 60 -1.82 2.78 -11.43
N GLY A 61 -2.47 3.68 -12.18
CA GLY A 61 -3.25 3.31 -13.35
C GLY A 61 -2.46 2.58 -14.44
N PHE A 62 -1.12 2.75 -14.45
CA PHE A 62 -0.25 2.04 -15.39
C PHE A 62 -0.16 0.53 -15.15
N ILE A 63 -0.58 0.02 -13.98
CA ILE A 63 -0.62 -1.43 -13.68
C ILE A 63 -1.75 -2.10 -14.46
N ASP A 64 -2.86 -1.41 -14.66
CA ASP A 64 -4.02 -1.89 -15.40
C ASP A 64 -4.08 -1.28 -16.81
N THR A 65 -3.24 -1.76 -17.69
CA THR A 65 -3.12 -1.22 -19.07
C THR A 65 -4.33 -1.53 -19.95
N GLU A 66 -5.15 -2.50 -19.56
CA GLU A 66 -6.30 -2.97 -20.33
C GLU A 66 -7.65 -2.53 -19.75
N GLY A 67 -7.65 -1.87 -18.58
CA GLY A 67 -8.86 -1.36 -17.94
C GLY A 67 -9.75 -2.46 -17.35
N TRP A 68 -9.16 -3.49 -16.77
CA TRP A 68 -9.88 -4.64 -16.20
C TRP A 68 -10.39 -4.38 -14.79
N ILE A 69 -9.83 -3.41 -14.08
CA ILE A 69 -10.20 -3.10 -12.69
C ILE A 69 -11.43 -2.19 -12.69
N CYS A 70 -12.53 -2.71 -12.19
CA CYS A 70 -13.79 -2.00 -12.07
C CYS A 70 -14.05 -1.54 -10.63
N GLN A 71 -14.55 -0.31 -10.46
CA GLN A 71 -15.03 0.15 -9.16
C GLN A 71 -16.47 -0.27 -8.94
N LEU A 72 -16.76 -0.91 -7.82
CA LEU A 72 -18.10 -1.27 -7.38
C LEU A 72 -19.00 -0.02 -7.29
N GLY A 73 -20.21 -0.15 -7.85
CA GLY A 73 -21.20 0.94 -7.92
C GLY A 73 -20.90 2.01 -8.99
N LYS A 74 -19.86 1.81 -9.81
CA LYS A 74 -19.57 2.66 -10.98
C LYS A 74 -19.45 1.86 -12.26
N GLN A 75 -18.37 1.08 -12.42
CA GLN A 75 -18.14 0.23 -13.61
C GLN A 75 -18.67 -1.19 -13.42
N ALA A 76 -18.90 -1.64 -12.17
CA ALA A 76 -19.50 -2.92 -11.87
C ALA A 76 -20.62 -2.76 -10.84
N THR A 77 -21.72 -3.51 -11.02
CA THR A 77 -22.82 -3.56 -10.05
C THR A 77 -22.62 -4.66 -9.01
N ALA A 78 -23.41 -4.62 -7.94
CA ALA A 78 -23.39 -5.67 -6.92
C ALA A 78 -23.89 -7.02 -7.47
N GLU A 79 -24.84 -6.99 -8.37
CA GLU A 79 -25.38 -8.18 -9.06
C GLU A 79 -24.30 -8.83 -9.92
N GLU A 80 -23.53 -8.04 -10.66
CA GLU A 80 -22.42 -8.54 -11.47
C GLU A 80 -21.29 -9.13 -10.61
N ALA A 81 -21.04 -8.56 -9.44
CA ALA A 81 -20.07 -9.11 -8.49
C ALA A 81 -20.58 -10.40 -7.83
N LEU A 82 -21.90 -10.57 -7.64
CA LEU A 82 -22.49 -11.79 -7.10
C LEU A 82 -22.58 -12.92 -8.14
N ASP A 83 -22.65 -12.59 -9.45
CA ASP A 83 -22.75 -13.58 -10.53
C ASP A 83 -21.38 -14.23 -10.83
N THR A 84 -20.92 -15.05 -9.92
CA THR A 84 -19.63 -15.74 -10.00
C THR A 84 -19.68 -17.11 -9.32
N ASP A 85 -18.75 -17.97 -9.68
CA ASP A 85 -18.58 -19.28 -9.04
C ASP A 85 -17.58 -19.19 -7.88
N VAL A 86 -16.59 -18.29 -8.00
CA VAL A 86 -15.50 -18.12 -7.04
C VAL A 86 -15.18 -16.64 -6.83
N HIS A 87 -15.05 -16.23 -5.57
CA HIS A 87 -14.41 -14.98 -5.18
C HIS A 87 -12.99 -15.26 -4.72
N ILE A 88 -12.00 -14.60 -5.32
CA ILE A 88 -10.61 -14.59 -4.82
C ILE A 88 -10.33 -13.23 -4.21
N ILE A 89 -10.06 -13.22 -2.93
CA ILE A 89 -9.70 -12.04 -2.15
C ILE A 89 -8.18 -12.01 -2.05
N LEU A 90 -7.57 -10.95 -2.56
CA LEU A 90 -6.12 -10.79 -2.64
C LEU A 90 -5.67 -9.67 -1.69
N ASP A 91 -4.54 -9.91 -1.03
CA ASP A 91 -3.83 -8.91 -0.23
C ASP A 91 -4.61 -8.38 0.98
N THR A 92 -5.58 -9.12 1.45
CA THR A 92 -6.28 -8.88 2.71
C THR A 92 -7.05 -10.09 3.17
N SER A 93 -7.17 -10.23 4.49
CA SER A 93 -8.07 -11.17 5.15
C SER A 93 -8.90 -10.50 6.24
N ALA A 94 -9.20 -9.20 6.10
CA ALA A 94 -9.90 -8.42 7.12
C ALA A 94 -11.21 -7.80 6.58
N TRP A 95 -12.36 -8.06 7.24
CA TRP A 95 -13.66 -7.50 6.86
C TRP A 95 -13.67 -5.98 6.75
N GLY A 96 -12.98 -5.30 7.66
CA GLY A 96 -12.90 -3.83 7.68
C GLY A 96 -12.23 -3.24 6.44
N GLN A 97 -11.40 -4.03 5.75
CA GLN A 97 -10.71 -3.63 4.53
C GLN A 97 -11.53 -3.88 3.25
N LEU A 98 -12.65 -4.60 3.34
CA LEU A 98 -13.50 -4.95 2.19
C LEU A 98 -14.73 -4.06 2.02
N GLN A 99 -15.19 -3.39 3.09
CA GLN A 99 -16.36 -2.48 3.09
C GLN A 99 -17.60 -3.06 2.36
N ASP A 100 -18.07 -2.43 1.26
CA ASP A 100 -19.27 -2.91 0.55
C ASP A 100 -19.02 -4.22 -0.22
N MET A 101 -17.79 -4.48 -0.68
CA MET A 101 -17.43 -5.82 -1.17
C MET A 101 -17.60 -6.88 -0.07
N GLY A 102 -17.30 -6.55 1.19
CA GLY A 102 -17.56 -7.44 2.32
C GLY A 102 -19.04 -7.78 2.48
N LYS A 103 -19.96 -6.87 2.16
CA LYS A 103 -21.41 -7.14 2.16
C LYS A 103 -21.83 -8.11 1.05
N ILE A 104 -21.14 -8.05 -0.10
CA ILE A 104 -21.34 -8.99 -1.21
C ILE A 104 -20.82 -10.37 -0.82
N LEU A 105 -19.60 -10.44 -0.29
CA LEU A 105 -18.97 -11.68 0.18
C LEU A 105 -19.74 -12.35 1.33
N GLY A 106 -20.44 -11.58 2.15
CA GLY A 106 -21.32 -12.10 3.20
C GLY A 106 -22.66 -12.66 2.70
N LYS A 107 -23.04 -12.41 1.43
CA LYS A 107 -24.30 -12.84 0.83
C LYS A 107 -24.13 -13.88 -0.26
N THR A 108 -22.91 -14.07 -0.75
CA THR A 108 -22.64 -14.99 -1.85
C THR A 108 -22.60 -16.44 -1.38
N ASP A 109 -23.14 -17.34 -2.22
CA ASP A 109 -22.97 -18.80 -2.09
C ASP A 109 -21.72 -19.30 -2.85
N ALA A 110 -21.02 -18.42 -3.59
CA ALA A 110 -19.80 -18.75 -4.31
C ALA A 110 -18.67 -19.17 -3.38
N VAL A 111 -17.77 -19.99 -3.87
CA VAL A 111 -16.56 -20.36 -3.14
C VAL A 111 -15.73 -19.11 -2.86
N LYS A 112 -15.29 -18.92 -1.62
CA LYS A 112 -14.42 -17.82 -1.22
C LYS A 112 -13.02 -18.33 -0.98
N VAL A 113 -12.04 -17.67 -1.58
CA VAL A 113 -10.60 -17.94 -1.44
C VAL A 113 -9.90 -16.67 -1.01
N VAL A 114 -8.97 -16.79 -0.09
CA VAL A 114 -8.06 -15.69 0.33
C VAL A 114 -6.64 -16.08 -0.03
N ILE A 115 -5.89 -15.16 -0.65
CA ILE A 115 -4.45 -15.23 -0.83
C ILE A 115 -3.86 -13.96 -0.20
N ASP A 116 -3.12 -14.10 0.92
CA ASP A 116 -2.73 -12.95 1.74
C ASP A 116 -1.42 -13.22 2.49
N HIS A 117 -0.59 -12.17 2.64
CA HIS A 117 0.65 -12.24 3.41
C HIS A 117 0.61 -11.47 4.73
N HIS A 118 -0.46 -10.72 5.00
CA HIS A 118 -0.60 -9.94 6.23
C HIS A 118 -0.75 -10.82 7.48
N VAL A 119 -0.29 -10.31 8.63
CA VAL A 119 -0.41 -11.02 9.92
C VAL A 119 -1.86 -11.04 10.42
N SER A 120 -2.57 -9.92 10.26
CA SER A 120 -3.98 -9.79 10.67
C SER A 120 -4.90 -10.70 9.85
N SER A 121 -5.94 -11.27 10.49
CA SER A 121 -6.88 -12.16 9.82
C SER A 121 -8.21 -12.18 10.57
N ASP A 122 -9.30 -12.02 9.81
CA ASP A 122 -10.66 -12.31 10.27
C ASP A 122 -11.13 -13.65 9.67
N ASP A 123 -12.17 -14.24 10.23
CA ASP A 123 -12.86 -15.35 9.59
C ASP A 123 -13.82 -14.83 8.50
N LEU A 124 -13.39 -14.92 7.24
CA LEU A 124 -14.19 -14.55 6.08
C LEU A 124 -15.07 -15.72 5.57
N GLY A 125 -15.05 -16.89 6.23
CA GLY A 125 -15.66 -18.11 5.73
C GLY A 125 -15.06 -18.54 4.40
N ALA A 126 -13.76 -18.36 4.21
CA ALA A 126 -13.02 -18.58 2.98
C ALA A 126 -11.95 -19.68 3.16
N ILE A 127 -11.56 -20.30 2.07
CA ILE A 127 -10.37 -21.16 2.03
C ILE A 127 -9.15 -20.23 1.97
N VAL A 128 -8.28 -20.31 2.99
CA VAL A 128 -7.20 -19.33 3.20
C VAL A 128 -5.85 -19.91 2.80
N PHE A 129 -5.18 -19.24 1.88
CA PHE A 129 -3.78 -19.46 1.49
C PHE A 129 -2.97 -18.29 2.03
N LYS A 130 -2.33 -18.46 3.18
CA LYS A 130 -1.63 -17.37 3.89
C LYS A 130 -0.18 -17.70 4.16
N ASN A 131 0.71 -16.76 3.82
CA ASN A 131 2.13 -16.86 4.12
C ASN A 131 2.68 -15.51 4.60
N THR A 132 2.75 -15.31 5.89
CA THR A 132 3.27 -14.07 6.51
C THR A 132 4.80 -13.89 6.35
N ALA A 133 5.50 -14.86 5.77
CA ALA A 133 6.91 -14.75 5.42
C ALA A 133 7.13 -14.37 3.95
N ALA A 134 6.09 -14.36 3.11
CA ALA A 134 6.15 -13.82 1.77
C ALA A 134 6.30 -12.29 1.83
N ALA A 135 7.07 -11.74 0.92
CA ALA A 135 7.34 -10.31 0.88
C ALA A 135 6.16 -9.49 0.36
N ALA A 136 5.28 -10.13 -0.41
CA ALA A 136 4.12 -9.52 -1.08
C ALA A 136 3.12 -10.61 -1.46
N THR A 137 1.84 -10.27 -1.64
CA THR A 137 0.84 -11.17 -2.21
C THR A 137 1.18 -11.53 -3.66
N GLY A 138 1.79 -10.60 -4.42
CA GLY A 138 2.28 -10.87 -5.78
C GLY A 138 3.36 -11.96 -5.85
N GLU A 139 4.20 -12.11 -4.83
CA GLU A 139 5.14 -13.24 -4.71
C GLU A 139 4.38 -14.56 -4.63
N MET A 140 3.31 -14.61 -3.82
CA MET A 140 2.48 -15.80 -3.63
C MET A 140 1.70 -16.19 -4.90
N VAL A 141 1.18 -15.21 -5.66
CA VAL A 141 0.52 -15.45 -6.96
C VAL A 141 1.49 -16.04 -7.98
N TYR A 142 2.74 -15.57 -8.01
CA TYR A 142 3.76 -16.17 -8.86
C TYR A 142 4.09 -17.61 -8.42
N GLU A 143 4.27 -17.86 -7.13
CA GLU A 143 4.52 -19.19 -6.58
C GLU A 143 3.36 -20.17 -6.90
N LEU A 144 2.11 -19.73 -6.81
CA LEU A 144 0.95 -20.48 -7.24
C LEU A 144 1.06 -20.90 -8.72
N ALA A 145 1.39 -19.94 -9.61
CA ALA A 145 1.51 -20.22 -11.03
C ALA A 145 2.60 -21.26 -11.31
N VAL A 146 3.76 -21.13 -10.68
CA VAL A 146 4.88 -22.09 -10.82
C VAL A 146 4.49 -23.47 -10.29
N ALA A 147 3.90 -23.55 -9.10
CA ALA A 147 3.53 -24.81 -8.46
C ALA A 147 2.50 -25.61 -9.27
N LEU A 148 1.59 -24.92 -9.95
CA LEU A 148 0.54 -25.54 -10.76
C LEU A 148 0.87 -25.62 -12.27
N GLY A 149 2.05 -25.13 -12.67
CA GLY A 149 2.47 -25.14 -14.08
C GLY A 149 1.67 -24.19 -14.97
N TYR A 150 1.16 -23.08 -14.40
CA TYR A 150 0.40 -22.08 -15.15
C TYR A 150 1.34 -21.08 -15.83
N THR A 151 0.91 -20.59 -16.99
CA THR A 151 1.67 -19.59 -17.75
C THR A 151 1.52 -18.19 -17.14
N VAL A 152 2.64 -17.50 -16.95
CA VAL A 152 2.70 -16.08 -16.58
C VAL A 152 3.23 -15.32 -17.79
N ASP A 153 2.40 -14.48 -18.41
CA ASP A 153 2.80 -13.64 -19.53
C ASP A 153 3.53 -12.37 -19.07
N ALA A 154 4.06 -11.59 -20.00
CA ALA A 154 4.86 -10.40 -19.69
C ALA A 154 4.06 -9.30 -18.94
N ILE A 155 2.74 -9.19 -19.16
CA ILE A 155 1.91 -8.21 -18.43
C ILE A 155 1.70 -8.69 -16.99
N ALA A 156 1.36 -9.97 -16.79
CA ALA A 156 1.26 -10.56 -15.46
C ALA A 156 2.60 -10.46 -14.72
N ALA A 157 3.72 -10.78 -15.38
CA ALA A 157 5.06 -10.68 -14.80
C ALA A 157 5.38 -9.23 -14.35
N THR A 158 5.04 -8.25 -15.17
CA THR A 158 5.25 -6.83 -14.84
C THR A 158 4.39 -6.40 -13.65
N ALA A 159 3.11 -6.80 -13.60
CA ALA A 159 2.20 -6.48 -12.50
C ALA A 159 2.66 -7.14 -11.18
N LEU A 160 3.02 -8.42 -11.20
CA LEU A 160 3.53 -9.14 -10.04
C LEU A 160 4.90 -8.61 -9.56
N TYR A 161 5.77 -8.20 -10.49
CA TYR A 161 7.02 -7.55 -10.14
C TYR A 161 6.77 -6.19 -9.46
N CYS A 162 5.82 -5.39 -9.99
CA CYS A 162 5.40 -4.14 -9.38
C CYS A 162 4.90 -4.33 -7.95
N ALA A 163 4.08 -5.34 -7.70
CA ALA A 163 3.61 -5.76 -6.38
C ALA A 163 4.79 -5.98 -5.42
N ILE A 164 5.73 -6.81 -5.81
CA ILE A 164 6.89 -7.19 -4.99
C ILE A 164 7.79 -5.98 -4.69
N VAL A 165 8.13 -5.17 -5.71
CA VAL A 165 9.08 -4.06 -5.50
C VAL A 165 8.51 -2.95 -4.64
N THR A 166 7.20 -2.72 -4.69
CA THR A 166 6.56 -1.71 -3.85
C THR A 166 6.49 -2.16 -2.40
N ASP A 167 6.07 -3.38 -2.13
CA ASP A 167 5.89 -3.90 -0.77
C ASP A 167 7.23 -4.22 -0.06
N THR A 168 8.29 -4.41 -0.83
CA THR A 168 9.66 -4.52 -0.33
C THR A 168 10.41 -3.19 -0.29
N GLY A 169 9.78 -2.09 -0.69
CA GLY A 169 10.44 -0.79 -0.83
C GLY A 169 11.66 -0.86 -1.74
N TRP A 170 11.53 -1.54 -2.86
CA TRP A 170 12.59 -1.85 -3.81
C TRP A 170 13.68 -2.73 -3.19
N PHE A 171 13.24 -3.84 -2.59
CA PHE A 171 14.10 -4.84 -1.90
C PHE A 171 14.93 -4.30 -0.72
N ARG A 172 14.54 -3.16 -0.13
CA ARG A 172 15.23 -2.55 1.03
C ARG A 172 14.69 -3.02 2.38
N PHE A 173 13.44 -3.51 2.42
CA PHE A 173 12.82 -3.88 3.68
C PHE A 173 13.26 -5.28 4.14
N PRO A 174 13.22 -5.54 5.45
CA PRO A 174 13.58 -6.85 6.01
C PRO A 174 12.73 -8.02 5.50
N SER A 175 11.55 -7.74 4.94
CA SER A 175 10.69 -8.73 4.27
C SER A 175 11.32 -9.32 3.00
N SER A 176 12.32 -8.65 2.39
CA SER A 176 13.01 -9.12 1.21
C SER A 176 13.86 -10.34 1.54
N THR A 177 13.49 -11.50 1.01
CA THR A 177 14.17 -12.78 1.22
C THR A 177 14.97 -13.21 -0.02
N VAL A 178 15.75 -14.29 0.11
CA VAL A 178 16.39 -14.93 -1.05
C VAL A 178 15.34 -15.42 -2.06
N ASN A 179 14.19 -15.89 -1.57
CA ASN A 179 13.08 -16.31 -2.43
C ASN A 179 12.48 -15.13 -3.20
N THR A 180 12.26 -14.01 -2.54
CA THR A 180 11.78 -12.77 -3.16
C THR A 180 12.68 -12.32 -4.31
N MET A 181 14.01 -12.40 -4.13
CA MET A 181 14.98 -12.09 -5.19
C MET A 181 14.95 -13.09 -6.36
N ARG A 182 14.74 -14.39 -6.08
CA ARG A 182 14.58 -15.40 -7.12
C ARG A 182 13.31 -15.18 -7.94
N VAL A 183 12.20 -14.90 -7.26
CA VAL A 183 10.93 -14.58 -7.92
C VAL A 183 11.08 -13.30 -8.76
N GLY A 184 11.71 -12.27 -8.22
CA GLY A 184 12.00 -11.04 -8.96
C GLY A 184 12.82 -11.31 -10.24
N ALA A 185 13.89 -12.12 -10.16
CA ALA A 185 14.69 -12.51 -11.31
C ALA A 185 13.86 -13.27 -12.36
N ALA A 186 13.06 -14.24 -11.93
CA ALA A 186 12.20 -15.01 -12.83
C ALA A 186 11.13 -14.12 -13.52
N LEU A 187 10.54 -13.16 -12.82
CA LEU A 187 9.59 -12.21 -13.42
C LEU A 187 10.30 -11.30 -14.46
N MET A 188 11.57 -10.94 -14.24
CA MET A 188 12.36 -10.22 -15.24
C MET A 188 12.62 -11.08 -16.50
N GLU A 189 12.91 -12.37 -16.33
CA GLU A 189 13.05 -13.31 -17.46
C GLU A 189 11.75 -13.42 -18.27
N LEU A 190 10.58 -13.24 -17.62
CA LEU A 190 9.27 -13.24 -18.25
C LEU A 190 8.88 -11.88 -18.85
N GLY A 191 9.72 -10.85 -18.72
CA GLY A 191 9.54 -9.56 -19.38
C GLY A 191 9.29 -8.36 -18.47
N ALA A 192 9.26 -8.52 -17.14
CA ALA A 192 9.19 -7.37 -16.25
C ALA A 192 10.45 -6.49 -16.42
N ASN A 193 10.23 -5.17 -16.59
CA ASN A 193 11.31 -4.21 -16.75
C ASN A 193 11.43 -3.32 -15.51
N PRO A 194 12.43 -3.56 -14.63
CA PRO A 194 12.60 -2.77 -13.41
C PRO A 194 12.82 -1.28 -13.67
N ALA A 195 13.58 -0.90 -14.71
CA ALA A 195 13.86 0.49 -15.00
C ALA A 195 12.59 1.26 -15.39
N ALA A 196 11.77 0.68 -16.28
CA ALA A 196 10.49 1.27 -16.68
C ALA A 196 9.50 1.38 -15.50
N LEU A 197 9.45 0.36 -14.64
CA LEU A 197 8.61 0.38 -13.44
C LEU A 197 9.09 1.42 -12.43
N TYR A 198 10.40 1.57 -12.22
CA TYR A 198 10.96 2.59 -11.35
C TYR A 198 10.60 4.00 -11.82
N GLU A 199 10.74 4.25 -13.13
CA GLU A 199 10.33 5.50 -13.76
C GLU A 199 8.85 5.81 -13.49
N GLN A 200 7.95 4.82 -13.70
CA GLN A 200 6.52 5.00 -13.46
C GLN A 200 6.17 5.24 -11.99
N LEU A 201 6.84 4.56 -11.07
CA LEU A 201 6.53 4.63 -9.63
C LEU A 201 7.13 5.86 -8.95
N TYR A 202 8.34 6.31 -9.36
CA TYR A 202 9.14 7.24 -8.57
C TYR A 202 9.67 8.46 -9.34
N GLU A 203 9.63 8.46 -10.69
CA GLU A 203 10.18 9.54 -11.51
C GLU A 203 9.11 10.34 -12.28
N GLN A 204 7.85 10.29 -11.81
CA GLN A 204 6.72 11.02 -12.41
C GLN A 204 6.37 12.33 -11.66
N TYR A 205 7.29 12.84 -10.86
CA TYR A 205 7.02 14.06 -10.09
C TYR A 205 7.09 15.32 -10.98
N SER A 206 6.13 16.22 -10.77
CA SER A 206 6.13 17.53 -11.41
C SER A 206 7.28 18.41 -10.89
N LEU A 207 7.74 19.34 -11.71
CA LEU A 207 8.71 20.36 -11.27
C LEU A 207 8.16 21.17 -10.08
N ALA A 208 6.85 21.43 -10.05
CA ALA A 208 6.17 22.11 -8.94
C ALA A 208 6.31 21.34 -7.62
N ARG A 209 6.06 20.02 -7.64
CA ARG A 209 6.27 19.12 -6.49
C ARG A 209 7.74 19.16 -6.04
N MET A 210 8.70 19.09 -6.98
CA MET A 210 10.13 19.11 -6.63
C MET A 210 10.54 20.44 -5.99
N ARG A 211 9.99 21.57 -6.46
CA ARG A 211 10.22 22.88 -5.84
C ARG A 211 9.62 22.95 -4.42
N LEU A 212 8.41 22.43 -4.24
CA LEU A 212 7.77 22.34 -2.91
C LEU A 212 8.58 21.46 -1.94
N ALA A 213 9.05 20.30 -2.43
CA ALA A 213 9.95 19.42 -1.68
C ALA A 213 11.23 20.14 -1.26
N GLY A 214 11.87 20.88 -2.17
CA GLY A 214 13.05 21.69 -1.88
C GLY A 214 12.81 22.68 -0.74
N ARG A 215 11.67 23.37 -0.70
CA ARG A 215 11.29 24.25 0.41
C ARG A 215 11.11 23.51 1.72
N SER A 216 10.44 22.35 1.68
CA SER A 216 10.27 21.47 2.83
C SER A 216 11.62 21.01 3.38
N LEU A 217 12.52 20.55 2.52
CA LEU A 217 13.86 20.07 2.89
C LEU A 217 14.70 21.18 3.53
N GLN A 218 14.67 22.41 3.02
CA GLN A 218 15.39 23.54 3.57
C GLN A 218 14.96 23.88 5.01
N ARG A 219 13.72 23.53 5.39
CA ARG A 219 13.13 23.81 6.70
C ARG A 219 13.24 22.66 7.69
N ILE A 220 13.93 21.57 7.31
CA ILE A 220 14.09 20.45 8.23
C ILE A 220 14.85 20.92 9.47
N THR A 221 14.24 20.65 10.64
CA THR A 221 14.77 21.02 11.94
C THR A 221 14.92 19.76 12.79
N PRO A 222 16.11 19.46 13.33
CA PRO A 222 16.33 18.39 14.28
C PRO A 222 15.96 18.83 15.69
N GLU A 223 15.40 17.90 16.48
CA GLU A 223 15.06 18.05 17.88
C GLU A 223 15.55 16.82 18.66
N PHE A 224 15.69 16.92 19.99
CA PHE A 224 16.11 15.81 20.86
C PHE A 224 17.42 15.14 20.37
N ASP A 225 18.45 15.94 20.16
CA ASP A 225 19.78 15.50 19.66
C ASP A 225 19.71 14.77 18.30
N GLY A 226 18.74 15.12 17.46
CA GLY A 226 18.55 14.55 16.13
C GLY A 226 17.67 13.30 16.10
N LEU A 227 17.18 12.81 17.23
CA LEU A 227 16.27 11.66 17.31
C LEU A 227 14.90 11.95 16.67
N LEU A 228 14.45 13.20 16.68
CA LEU A 228 13.24 13.67 16.04
C LEU A 228 13.61 14.72 15.00
N THR A 229 13.01 14.63 13.82
CA THR A 229 13.15 15.63 12.77
C THR A 229 11.78 16.10 12.33
N HIS A 230 11.66 17.36 11.95
CA HIS A 230 10.40 17.86 11.43
C HIS A 230 10.61 18.94 10.38
N THR A 231 9.56 19.16 9.59
CA THR A 231 9.50 20.24 8.60
C THR A 231 8.08 20.78 8.49
N TYR A 232 7.90 21.79 7.63
CA TYR A 232 6.58 22.36 7.39
C TYR A 232 6.44 22.94 5.99
N ILE A 233 5.18 23.05 5.55
CA ILE A 233 4.74 23.70 4.32
C ILE A 233 3.70 24.74 4.70
N ARG A 234 3.89 25.98 4.23
CA ARG A 234 2.92 27.07 4.38
C ARG A 234 1.99 27.09 3.18
N TRP A 235 0.80 27.64 3.37
CA TRP A 235 -0.17 27.76 2.28
C TRP A 235 0.39 28.56 1.09
N ASP A 236 1.16 29.61 1.34
CA ASP A 236 1.77 30.44 0.30
C ASP A 236 2.79 29.68 -0.58
N ASP A 237 3.39 28.61 -0.04
CA ASP A 237 4.37 27.80 -0.78
C ASP A 237 3.74 27.17 -2.04
N TYR A 238 2.44 26.87 -2.03
CA TYR A 238 1.74 26.34 -3.19
C TYR A 238 1.71 27.35 -4.34
N ALA A 239 1.35 28.60 -4.06
CA ALA A 239 1.31 29.65 -5.07
C ALA A 239 2.71 29.95 -5.64
N GLU A 240 3.73 29.93 -4.78
CA GLU A 240 5.11 30.24 -5.18
C GLU A 240 5.80 29.12 -5.96
N THR A 241 5.38 27.87 -5.77
CA THR A 241 5.95 26.69 -6.46
C THR A 241 5.12 26.20 -7.63
N GLY A 242 3.83 26.57 -7.67
CA GLY A 242 2.84 26.02 -8.58
C GLY A 242 2.34 24.63 -8.19
N ALA A 243 2.71 24.13 -7.00
CA ALA A 243 2.31 22.84 -6.47
C ALA A 243 0.85 22.85 -5.98
N VAL A 244 0.30 21.66 -5.80
CA VAL A 244 -1.06 21.43 -5.27
C VAL A 244 -1.01 20.58 -3.99
N PRO A 245 -2.05 20.59 -3.14
CA PRO A 245 -2.03 19.85 -1.88
C PRO A 245 -1.62 18.37 -1.96
N PRO A 246 -2.00 17.58 -2.99
CA PRO A 246 -1.50 16.22 -3.15
C PRO A 246 0.02 16.09 -3.28
N ASP A 247 0.72 17.13 -3.76
CA ASP A 247 2.18 17.14 -3.90
C ASP A 247 2.93 17.07 -2.57
N THR A 248 2.25 17.19 -1.44
CA THR A 248 2.84 17.01 -0.10
C THR A 248 2.91 15.55 0.35
N GLU A 249 2.32 14.63 -0.42
CA GLU A 249 2.31 13.22 -0.07
C GLU A 249 3.75 12.70 0.03
N ASP A 250 4.01 11.90 1.08
CA ASP A 250 5.29 11.27 1.39
C ASP A 250 6.48 12.20 1.73
N LEU A 251 6.33 13.52 1.69
CA LEU A 251 7.43 14.43 2.05
C LEU A 251 7.94 14.26 3.48
N VAL A 252 7.12 13.75 4.40
CA VAL A 252 7.56 13.41 5.76
C VAL A 252 8.64 12.32 5.76
N ASN A 253 8.65 11.43 4.76
CA ASN A 253 9.62 10.36 4.66
C ASN A 253 11.04 10.89 4.42
N GLU A 254 11.19 12.07 3.80
CA GLU A 254 12.50 12.71 3.63
C GLU A 254 13.15 13.08 4.98
N CYS A 255 12.35 13.46 5.98
CA CYS A 255 12.84 13.71 7.32
C CYS A 255 13.41 12.44 7.98
N MET A 256 12.85 11.27 7.68
CA MET A 256 13.32 9.97 8.20
C MET A 256 14.64 9.50 7.57
N ARG A 257 15.13 10.16 6.51
CA ARG A 257 16.39 9.82 5.85
C ARG A 257 17.61 10.41 6.58
N ILE A 258 17.37 11.29 7.55
CA ILE A 258 18.45 11.86 8.34
C ILE A 258 19.02 10.79 9.28
N ALA A 259 20.34 10.69 9.31
CA ALA A 259 21.03 9.73 10.19
C ALA A 259 20.65 9.98 11.65
N GLY A 260 20.31 8.91 12.38
CA GLY A 260 19.88 8.99 13.78
C GLY A 260 18.40 9.26 14.00
N ALA A 261 17.66 9.80 13.02
CA ALA A 261 16.24 10.08 13.18
C ALA A 261 15.44 8.79 13.48
N GLN A 262 14.71 8.83 14.58
CA GLN A 262 13.84 7.73 15.05
C GLN A 262 12.37 8.03 14.77
N ALA A 263 12.00 9.31 14.75
CA ALA A 263 10.67 9.77 14.38
C ALA A 263 10.74 11.06 13.56
N ALA A 264 9.69 11.34 12.81
CA ALA A 264 9.55 12.60 12.07
C ALA A 264 8.09 13.03 11.99
N PHE A 265 7.88 14.33 11.80
CA PHE A 265 6.57 14.86 11.40
C PHE A 265 6.72 16.02 10.41
N ILE A 266 5.64 16.20 9.61
CA ILE A 266 5.48 17.35 8.74
C ILE A 266 4.20 18.09 9.09
N LEU A 267 4.24 19.42 9.12
CA LEU A 267 3.11 20.29 9.31
C LEU A 267 2.74 20.97 8.00
N ILE A 268 1.51 20.81 7.54
CA ILE A 268 1.05 21.30 6.25
C ILE A 268 -0.15 22.22 6.49
N GLU A 269 0.04 23.52 6.23
CA GLU A 269 -1.03 24.50 6.32
C GLU A 269 -2.05 24.27 5.20
N GLN A 270 -3.34 24.29 5.57
CA GLN A 270 -4.46 24.10 4.65
C GLN A 270 -5.16 25.42 4.34
N SER A 271 -5.98 25.47 3.29
CA SER A 271 -6.71 26.66 2.86
C SER A 271 -7.62 27.24 3.94
N ASN A 272 -8.15 26.40 4.83
CA ASN A 272 -9.00 26.78 5.98
C ASN A 272 -8.21 27.19 7.23
N ARG A 273 -6.88 27.39 7.09
CA ARG A 273 -5.94 27.71 8.18
C ARG A 273 -5.78 26.63 9.24
N GLN A 274 -6.28 25.45 9.02
CA GLN A 274 -5.92 24.28 9.82
C GLN A 274 -4.55 23.76 9.39
N VAL A 275 -3.94 22.94 10.22
CA VAL A 275 -2.62 22.35 9.99
C VAL A 275 -2.75 20.83 10.00
N LYS A 276 -2.60 20.20 8.85
CA LYS A 276 -2.45 18.73 8.77
C LYS A 276 -1.07 18.37 9.29
N CYS A 277 -1.01 17.42 10.22
CA CYS A 277 0.22 16.84 10.71
C CYS A 277 0.29 15.38 10.29
N SER A 278 1.39 14.99 9.66
CA SER A 278 1.68 13.60 9.34
C SER A 278 2.92 13.14 10.08
N PHE A 279 2.85 11.97 10.71
CA PHE A 279 3.90 11.38 11.51
C PHE A 279 4.48 10.15 10.84
N ARG A 280 5.77 9.91 11.04
CA ARG A 280 6.47 8.67 10.74
C ARG A 280 7.39 8.29 11.88
N SER A 281 7.62 7.00 12.07
CA SER A 281 8.59 6.51 13.05
C SER A 281 9.23 5.20 12.63
N ARG A 282 10.33 4.84 13.29
CA ARG A 282 10.92 3.51 13.21
C ARG A 282 10.18 2.53 14.12
N VAL A 283 10.45 1.23 13.93
CA VAL A 283 9.89 0.15 14.74
C VAL A 283 10.15 0.42 16.24
N GLY A 284 9.15 0.16 17.07
CA GLY A 284 9.22 0.37 18.51
C GLY A 284 8.69 1.74 18.98
N ILE A 285 8.35 2.66 18.07
CA ILE A 285 7.80 3.97 18.42
C ILE A 285 6.38 4.09 17.86
N ASN A 286 5.39 4.28 18.75
CA ASN A 286 3.98 4.40 18.37
C ASN A 286 3.57 5.87 18.21
N VAL A 287 3.61 6.37 16.96
CA VAL A 287 3.15 7.73 16.64
C VAL A 287 1.64 7.84 16.48
N ALA A 288 0.91 6.73 16.34
CA ALA A 288 -0.55 6.75 16.33
C ALA A 288 -1.10 7.22 17.68
N ALA A 289 -0.54 6.73 18.79
CA ALA A 289 -0.92 7.18 20.13
C ALA A 289 -0.68 8.69 20.36
N VAL A 290 0.27 9.29 19.63
CA VAL A 290 0.49 10.75 19.64
C VAL A 290 -0.58 11.45 18.81
N ALA A 291 -0.91 10.93 17.63
CA ALA A 291 -1.95 11.50 16.77
C ALA A 291 -3.34 11.45 17.42
N GLU A 292 -3.66 10.39 18.14
CA GLU A 292 -4.92 10.18 18.88
C GLU A 292 -5.15 11.25 19.94
N GLN A 293 -4.11 11.80 20.59
CA GLN A 293 -4.22 12.92 21.55
C GLN A 293 -4.82 14.19 20.92
N PHE A 294 -4.76 14.27 19.58
CA PHE A 294 -5.29 15.39 18.79
C PHE A 294 -6.51 14.99 17.94
N GLY A 295 -7.15 13.86 18.26
CA GLY A 295 -8.31 13.36 17.51
C GLY A 295 -7.97 12.77 16.14
N GLY A 296 -6.70 12.46 15.91
CA GLY A 296 -6.21 11.76 14.72
C GLY A 296 -6.10 10.25 14.91
N GLY A 297 -5.30 9.58 14.07
CA GLY A 297 -5.07 8.14 14.15
C GLY A 297 -4.17 7.64 13.04
N GLY A 298 -4.07 6.33 12.92
CA GLY A 298 -3.26 5.64 11.91
C GLY A 298 -2.62 4.38 12.45
N HIS A 299 -1.53 3.97 11.82
CA HIS A 299 -0.70 2.83 12.27
C HIS A 299 0.40 3.29 13.22
N GLN A 300 0.97 2.36 13.97
CA GLN A 300 2.03 2.65 14.95
C GLN A 300 3.17 3.51 14.39
N GLN A 301 3.59 3.28 13.14
CA GLN A 301 4.71 3.97 12.49
C GLN A 301 4.29 5.05 11.49
N ALA A 302 2.99 5.18 11.19
CA ALA A 302 2.46 6.13 10.20
C ALA A 302 1.08 6.62 10.63
N ALA A 303 1.00 7.85 11.12
CA ALA A 303 -0.24 8.41 11.63
C ALA A 303 -0.42 9.87 11.18
N GLY A 304 -1.61 10.41 11.36
CA GLY A 304 -1.89 11.80 11.03
C GLY A 304 -3.02 12.39 11.85
N THR A 305 -3.03 13.72 11.94
CA THR A 305 -4.08 14.49 12.60
C THR A 305 -4.25 15.86 11.94
N ILE A 306 -5.29 16.57 12.31
CA ILE A 306 -5.52 17.97 11.93
C ILE A 306 -5.57 18.82 13.21
N LEU A 307 -4.77 19.88 13.25
CA LEU A 307 -4.66 20.79 14.36
C LEU A 307 -5.15 22.20 13.97
N PRO A 308 -5.63 23.01 14.92
CA PRO A 308 -5.83 24.44 14.68
C PRO A 308 -4.46 25.10 14.35
N GLY A 309 -4.46 26.05 13.41
CA GLY A 309 -3.32 26.90 13.16
C GLY A 309 -3.08 27.95 14.25
N PRO A 310 -2.01 28.72 14.13
CA PRO A 310 -0.97 28.71 13.09
C PRO A 310 0.03 27.54 13.24
N ILE A 311 0.90 27.36 12.23
CA ILE A 311 1.95 26.31 12.23
C ILE A 311 2.83 26.36 13.50
N SER A 312 3.19 27.55 13.97
CA SER A 312 4.00 27.72 15.20
C SER A 312 3.39 27.03 16.41
N ASP A 313 2.08 27.20 16.60
CA ASP A 313 1.35 26.67 17.74
C ASP A 313 1.13 25.18 17.61
N ALA A 314 0.77 24.71 16.39
CA ALA A 314 0.68 23.30 16.07
C ALA A 314 2.01 22.58 16.32
N ARG A 315 3.16 23.19 15.92
CA ARG A 315 4.49 22.66 16.17
C ARG A 315 4.78 22.50 17.65
N GLN A 316 4.50 23.53 18.47
CA GLN A 316 4.73 23.47 19.91
C GLN A 316 3.93 22.34 20.57
N LYS A 317 2.65 22.20 20.20
CA LYS A 317 1.78 21.13 20.72
C LYS A 317 2.30 19.75 20.35
N VAL A 318 2.70 19.54 19.09
CA VAL A 318 3.23 18.26 18.59
C VAL A 318 4.55 17.92 19.28
N LEU A 319 5.47 18.90 19.42
CA LEU A 319 6.73 18.70 20.13
C LEU A 319 6.52 18.36 21.62
N ALA A 320 5.56 19.02 22.28
CA ALA A 320 5.22 18.70 23.66
C ALA A 320 4.69 17.28 23.84
N ALA A 321 3.82 16.83 22.91
CA ALA A 321 3.28 15.47 22.93
C ALA A 321 4.32 14.38 22.60
N LEU A 322 5.29 14.69 21.74
CA LEU A 322 6.37 13.76 21.38
C LEU A 322 7.48 13.72 22.43
N ARG A 323 7.64 14.75 23.26
CA ARG A 323 8.72 14.81 24.26
C ARG A 323 8.84 13.56 25.13
N PRO A 324 7.79 13.06 25.81
CA PRO A 324 7.92 11.87 26.65
C PRO A 324 8.33 10.63 25.86
N VAL A 325 7.89 10.51 24.61
CA VAL A 325 8.25 9.41 23.71
C VAL A 325 9.74 9.49 23.36
N MET A 326 10.23 10.68 22.98
CA MET A 326 11.64 10.88 22.62
C MET A 326 12.59 10.73 23.80
N GLU A 327 12.17 11.14 24.99
CA GLU A 327 12.95 10.92 26.23
C GLU A 327 13.08 9.42 26.57
N GLN A 328 12.06 8.62 26.32
CA GLN A 328 12.13 7.16 26.46
C GLN A 328 13.10 6.54 25.43
N VAL A 329 13.01 6.96 24.16
CA VAL A 329 13.92 6.50 23.10
C VAL A 329 15.38 6.82 23.46
N LYS A 330 15.64 8.04 23.93
CA LYS A 330 17.00 8.45 24.35
C LYS A 330 17.54 7.58 25.49
N LYS A 331 16.71 7.21 26.46
CA LYS A 331 17.11 6.32 27.58
C LYS A 331 17.36 4.88 27.14
N ALA A 332 16.66 4.40 26.11
CA ALA A 332 16.80 3.03 25.60
C ALA A 332 18.01 2.84 24.66
N GLY A 333 18.50 3.93 24.06
CA GLY A 333 19.62 3.92 23.10
C GLY A 333 20.99 4.34 23.68
N GLY A 334 21.07 4.71 24.95
CA GLY A 334 22.30 4.95 25.73
C GLY A 334 22.57 3.75 26.62
#